data_562fc0a7abd8375bb15b7dfff6c7f99a
#
_entry.id   562fc0a7abd8375bb15b7dfff6c7f99a
#
_cell.length_a   1.000
_cell.length_b   1.000
_cell.length_c   1.000
_cell.angle_alpha   90.00
_cell.angle_beta   90.00
_cell.angle_gamma   90.00
#
_symmetry.space_group_name_H-M   'P 1'
#
loop_
_entity.id
_entity.type
_entity.pdbx_description
1 polymer ?
#
loop_
_entity_poly.entity_id
_entity_poly.type
_entity_poly.pdbx_seq_one_letter_code
_entity_poly.pdbx_strand_id
1 'polypeptide(L)'
;TEETEVTYDNMLEEIQATGKIVMAVSPDFAPYEFVDLEKEGQDSYVGADIELGKYIAEKLGAELEIRTMDFEAIQAAVSSSSVNMAISALAYSDERAESMGLSTEYKLGMSEDRGILVPADKASEYTTAEDFSGKKIAVQNGTLQYELVTTQLPADVQIQLISSMADGILMLTTGKVDGVAGSSTYAQNYPEIA
;
A
#
# COMPACT_ATOMS: atom_id res chain seq x y z
N THR A 1 -10.40 14.75 37.52
CA THR A 1 -11.58 14.60 36.67
C THR A 1 -11.41 13.29 35.95
N GLU A 2 -12.21 12.28 36.36
CA GLU A 2 -12.34 11.04 35.61
C GLU A 2 -12.95 11.43 34.24
N GLU A 3 -12.19 11.27 33.17
CA GLU A 3 -12.75 11.26 31.82
C GLU A 3 -13.62 10.03 31.72
N THR A 4 -14.92 10.21 31.68
CA THR A 4 -15.86 9.14 31.38
C THR A 4 -15.57 8.70 29.95
N GLU A 5 -15.02 7.50 29.79
CA GLU A 5 -14.77 6.87 28.49
C GLU A 5 -16.14 6.69 27.81
N VAL A 6 -16.39 7.44 26.76
CA VAL A 6 -17.63 7.32 25.99
C VAL A 6 -17.49 6.09 25.13
N THR A 7 -18.38 5.10 25.36
CA THR A 7 -18.45 3.88 24.55
C THR A 7 -19.55 4.03 23.49
N TYR A 8 -19.28 3.58 22.27
CA TYR A 8 -20.21 3.55 21.16
C TYR A 8 -20.58 2.10 20.81
N ASP A 9 -21.81 1.87 20.36
CA ASP A 9 -22.27 0.51 20.02
C ASP A 9 -21.61 -0.02 18.74
N ASN A 10 -21.17 0.90 17.87
CA ASN A 10 -20.46 0.57 16.63
C ASN A 10 -19.68 1.79 16.10
N MET A 11 -18.79 1.52 15.16
CA MET A 11 -17.90 2.54 14.55
C MET A 11 -18.67 3.67 13.84
N LEU A 12 -19.83 3.38 13.24
CA LEU A 12 -20.62 4.42 12.56
C LEU A 12 -21.18 5.44 13.56
N GLU A 13 -21.66 4.98 14.71
CA GLU A 13 -22.11 5.87 15.79
C GLU A 13 -20.96 6.72 16.34
N GLU A 14 -19.77 6.14 16.51
CA GLU A 14 -18.57 6.88 16.89
C GLU A 14 -18.27 8.00 15.88
N ILE A 15 -18.22 7.68 14.59
CA ILE A 15 -17.96 8.66 13.52
C ILE A 15 -19.02 9.77 13.54
N GLN A 16 -20.31 9.43 13.67
CA GLN A 16 -21.39 10.40 13.71
C GLN A 16 -21.36 11.29 14.96
N ALA A 17 -20.99 10.72 16.09
CA ALA A 17 -20.91 11.47 17.36
C ALA A 17 -19.67 12.37 17.44
N THR A 18 -18.54 11.91 16.92
CA THR A 18 -17.28 12.66 16.94
C THR A 18 -17.13 13.63 15.76
N GLY A 19 -17.90 13.41 14.68
CA GLY A 19 -17.76 14.15 13.42
C GLY A 19 -16.44 13.89 12.70
N LYS A 20 -15.73 12.78 13.01
CA LYS A 20 -14.44 12.44 12.43
C LYS A 20 -14.39 11.02 11.93
N ILE A 21 -13.68 10.80 10.82
CA ILE A 21 -13.31 9.49 10.30
C ILE A 21 -11.80 9.44 10.07
N VAL A 22 -11.15 8.44 10.65
CA VAL A 22 -9.69 8.26 10.53
C VAL A 22 -9.42 7.20 9.47
N MET A 23 -8.64 7.58 8.46
CA MET A 23 -8.25 6.71 7.35
C MET A 23 -6.74 6.42 7.40
N ALA A 24 -6.38 5.15 7.46
CA ALA A 24 -4.98 4.72 7.29
C ALA A 24 -4.62 4.62 5.81
N VAL A 25 -3.39 5.06 5.47
CA VAL A 25 -2.87 5.05 4.11
C VAL A 25 -1.34 4.93 4.11
N SER A 26 -0.76 4.27 3.10
CA SER A 26 0.68 4.25 2.80
C SER A 26 0.92 5.08 1.53
N PRO A 27 1.28 6.38 1.64
CA PRO A 27 1.22 7.31 0.52
C PRO A 27 2.48 7.26 -0.36
N ASP A 28 2.76 6.10 -0.94
CA ASP A 28 3.90 5.81 -1.80
C ASP A 28 3.52 5.14 -3.14
N PHE A 29 2.22 5.14 -3.49
CA PHE A 29 1.71 4.46 -4.67
C PHE A 29 0.88 5.37 -5.59
N ALA A 30 1.54 6.26 -6.32
CA ALA A 30 0.87 7.07 -7.36
C ALA A 30 0.31 6.17 -8.49
N PRO A 31 -0.90 6.47 -9.00
CA PRO A 31 -1.78 7.60 -8.72
C PRO A 31 -2.85 7.34 -7.64
N TYR A 32 -2.74 6.25 -6.90
CA TYR A 32 -3.71 5.87 -5.87
C TYR A 32 -3.57 6.77 -4.63
N GLU A 33 -2.41 6.77 -4.00
CA GLU A 33 -2.07 7.60 -2.83
C GLU A 33 -0.59 7.98 -2.86
N PHE A 34 -0.31 9.27 -2.76
CA PHE A 34 1.06 9.79 -2.74
C PHE A 34 1.14 11.17 -2.10
N VAL A 35 2.36 11.63 -1.86
CA VAL A 35 2.62 12.95 -1.28
C VAL A 35 2.88 13.97 -2.38
N ASP A 36 2.09 15.05 -2.38
CA ASP A 36 2.35 16.25 -3.18
C ASP A 36 3.27 17.18 -2.38
N LEU A 37 4.52 17.28 -2.80
CA LEU A 37 5.55 18.07 -2.10
C LEU A 37 5.35 19.59 -2.19
N GLU A 38 4.40 20.05 -3.00
CA GLU A 38 4.05 21.47 -3.10
C GLU A 38 2.99 21.88 -2.06
N LYS A 39 2.45 20.92 -1.31
CA LYS A 39 1.41 21.12 -0.30
C LYS A 39 1.90 20.72 1.08
N GLU A 40 1.19 21.16 2.11
CA GLU A 40 1.54 20.89 3.51
C GLU A 40 0.38 20.22 4.29
N GLY A 41 0.72 19.52 5.36
CA GLY A 41 -0.25 18.90 6.27
C GLY A 41 -1.13 17.85 5.59
N GLN A 42 -2.40 17.80 5.94
CA GLN A 42 -3.36 16.83 5.38
C GLN A 42 -3.60 17.01 3.88
N ASP A 43 -3.45 18.21 3.36
CA ASP A 43 -3.62 18.53 1.93
C ASP A 43 -2.49 18.00 1.05
N SER A 44 -1.34 17.64 1.64
CA SER A 44 -0.23 17.03 0.91
C SER A 44 -0.51 15.62 0.44
N TYR A 45 -1.48 14.93 1.05
CA TYR A 45 -1.89 13.60 0.61
C TYR A 45 -2.88 13.71 -0.53
N VAL A 46 -2.56 13.11 -1.65
CA VAL A 46 -3.33 13.22 -2.90
C VAL A 46 -3.41 11.85 -3.59
N GLY A 47 -4.35 11.74 -4.53
CA GLY A 47 -4.55 10.52 -5.30
C GLY A 47 -5.99 10.01 -5.23
N ALA A 48 -6.29 8.98 -6.02
CA ALA A 48 -7.65 8.46 -6.14
C ALA A 48 -8.19 7.90 -4.82
N ASP A 49 -7.36 7.25 -4.04
CA ASP A 49 -7.71 6.68 -2.74
C ASP A 49 -8.01 7.78 -1.73
N ILE A 50 -7.24 8.86 -1.78
CA ILE A 50 -7.47 10.05 -0.95
C ILE A 50 -8.81 10.72 -1.31
N GLU A 51 -9.10 10.87 -2.60
CA GLU A 51 -10.38 11.45 -3.05
C GLU A 51 -11.58 10.55 -2.70
N LEU A 52 -11.40 9.22 -2.77
CA LEU A 52 -12.41 8.27 -2.30
C LEU A 52 -12.66 8.41 -0.79
N GLY A 53 -11.58 8.55 0.00
CA GLY A 53 -11.68 8.78 1.44
C GLY A 53 -12.42 10.08 1.77
N LYS A 54 -12.11 11.17 1.09
CA LYS A 54 -12.82 12.46 1.21
C LYS A 54 -14.30 12.34 0.86
N TYR A 55 -14.61 11.63 -0.23
CA TYR A 55 -15.99 11.38 -0.64
C TYR A 55 -16.78 10.61 0.43
N ILE A 56 -16.19 9.56 1.00
CA ILE A 56 -16.82 8.77 2.07
C ILE A 56 -17.07 9.64 3.31
N ALA A 57 -16.07 10.41 3.74
CA ALA A 57 -16.20 11.32 4.87
C ALA A 57 -17.33 12.34 4.66
N GLU A 58 -17.40 12.97 3.48
CA GLU A 58 -18.47 13.89 3.11
C GLU A 58 -19.86 13.23 3.21
N LYS A 59 -20.02 11.99 2.70
CA LYS A 59 -21.29 11.27 2.75
C LYS A 59 -21.70 10.87 4.17
N LEU A 60 -20.74 10.70 5.07
CA LEU A 60 -20.98 10.43 6.49
C LEU A 60 -21.18 11.72 7.31
N GLY A 61 -20.95 12.90 6.71
CA GLY A 61 -20.99 14.17 7.42
C GLY A 61 -19.85 14.34 8.44
N ALA A 62 -18.70 13.71 8.16
CA ALA A 62 -17.53 13.71 9.02
C ALA A 62 -16.33 14.39 8.36
N GLU A 63 -15.39 14.87 9.17
CA GLU A 63 -14.07 15.33 8.74
C GLU A 63 -13.13 14.14 8.57
N LEU A 64 -12.42 14.08 7.43
CA LEU A 64 -11.40 13.05 7.19
C LEU A 64 -10.09 13.42 7.88
N GLU A 65 -9.57 12.53 8.72
CA GLU A 65 -8.19 12.55 9.23
C GLU A 65 -7.39 11.45 8.53
N ILE A 66 -6.37 11.82 7.76
CA ILE A 66 -5.47 10.87 7.12
C ILE A 66 -4.33 10.55 8.09
N ARG A 67 -4.13 9.26 8.36
CA ARG A 67 -3.05 8.75 9.20
C ARG A 67 -2.13 7.85 8.38
N THR A 68 -0.92 8.35 8.13
CA THR A 68 0.06 7.62 7.33
C THR A 68 0.82 6.59 8.16
N MET A 69 1.10 5.45 7.56
CA MET A 69 1.89 4.38 8.17
C MET A 69 2.40 3.43 7.08
N ASP A 70 3.34 2.54 7.46
CA ASP A 70 3.82 1.50 6.56
C ASP A 70 2.68 0.56 6.16
N PHE A 71 2.74 0.00 4.95
CA PHE A 71 1.65 -0.80 4.38
C PHE A 71 1.23 -1.99 5.26
N GLU A 72 2.18 -2.67 5.90
CA GLU A 72 1.89 -3.74 6.85
C GLU A 72 1.10 -3.23 8.08
N ALA A 73 1.47 -2.05 8.59
CA ALA A 73 0.83 -1.47 9.76
C ALA A 73 -0.63 -1.07 9.52
N ILE A 74 -1.02 -0.76 8.27
CA ILE A 74 -2.40 -0.44 7.89
C ILE A 74 -3.36 -1.57 8.28
N GLN A 75 -3.00 -2.82 7.96
CA GLN A 75 -3.84 -3.97 8.21
C GLN A 75 -4.04 -4.20 9.72
N ALA A 76 -2.96 -4.07 10.49
CA ALA A 76 -3.02 -4.15 11.95
C ALA A 76 -3.86 -3.01 12.56
N ALA A 77 -3.77 -1.79 12.01
CA ALA A 77 -4.52 -0.64 12.48
C ALA A 77 -6.04 -0.81 12.28
N VAL A 78 -6.46 -1.37 11.13
CA VAL A 78 -7.88 -1.68 10.88
C VAL A 78 -8.36 -2.80 11.79
N SER A 79 -7.62 -3.92 11.86
CA SER A 79 -8.00 -5.09 12.66
C SER A 79 -8.11 -4.78 14.15
N SER A 80 -7.30 -3.84 14.65
CA SER A 80 -7.36 -3.39 16.06
C SER A 80 -8.35 -2.22 16.28
N SER A 81 -9.05 -1.76 15.23
CA SER A 81 -9.94 -0.59 15.29
C SER A 81 -9.25 0.70 15.76
N SER A 82 -7.92 0.82 15.58
CA SER A 82 -7.19 2.06 15.87
C SER A 82 -7.37 3.13 14.81
N VAL A 83 -7.95 2.76 13.66
CA VAL A 83 -8.46 3.61 12.60
C VAL A 83 -9.85 3.12 12.18
N ASN A 84 -10.64 4.00 11.57
CA ASN A 84 -11.99 3.63 11.16
C ASN A 84 -12.01 2.92 9.80
N MET A 85 -11.09 3.22 8.92
CA MET A 85 -10.96 2.57 7.60
C MET A 85 -9.51 2.63 7.09
N ALA A 86 -9.23 1.82 6.08
CA ALA A 86 -8.02 1.92 5.27
C ALA A 86 -8.39 1.94 3.79
N ILE A 87 -7.79 2.87 3.04
CA ILE A 87 -7.85 2.90 1.58
C ILE A 87 -6.41 3.14 1.11
N SER A 88 -5.78 2.12 0.53
CA SER A 88 -4.36 2.14 0.13
C SER A 88 -4.09 1.05 -0.91
N ALA A 89 -4.84 1.07 -2.00
CA ALA A 89 -4.78 0.07 -3.07
C ALA A 89 -4.76 -1.39 -2.56
N LEU A 90 -5.45 -1.64 -1.45
CA LEU A 90 -5.50 -2.94 -0.79
C LEU A 90 -6.26 -3.94 -1.66
N ALA A 91 -5.54 -4.91 -2.24
CA ALA A 91 -6.17 -5.99 -2.98
C ALA A 91 -6.85 -6.99 -2.03
N TYR A 92 -7.88 -7.67 -2.53
CA TYR A 92 -8.52 -8.77 -1.81
C TYR A 92 -7.52 -9.92 -1.57
N SER A 93 -7.58 -10.51 -0.37
CA SER A 93 -7.08 -11.87 -0.09
C SER A 93 -7.96 -12.52 0.96
N ASP A 94 -7.98 -13.86 0.97
CA ASP A 94 -8.75 -14.62 1.97
C ASP A 94 -8.26 -14.33 3.39
N GLU A 95 -6.95 -14.21 3.59
CA GLU A 95 -6.35 -13.87 4.88
C GLU A 95 -6.83 -12.50 5.39
N ARG A 96 -6.91 -11.49 4.52
CA ARG A 96 -7.44 -10.16 4.89
C ARG A 96 -8.93 -10.23 5.21
N ALA A 97 -9.70 -11.01 4.45
CA ALA A 97 -11.13 -11.18 4.69
C ALA A 97 -11.45 -11.87 6.02
N GLU A 98 -10.54 -12.70 6.54
CA GLU A 98 -10.66 -13.33 7.87
C GLU A 98 -10.41 -12.34 9.02
N SER A 99 -9.58 -11.31 8.80
CA SER A 99 -9.12 -10.40 9.85
C SER A 99 -9.82 -9.03 9.84
N MET A 100 -10.46 -8.63 8.74
CA MET A 100 -11.10 -7.33 8.58
C MET A 100 -12.27 -7.36 7.61
N GLY A 101 -13.18 -6.39 7.71
CA GLY A 101 -14.24 -6.18 6.71
C GLY A 101 -13.65 -5.58 5.44
N LEU A 102 -13.91 -6.21 4.30
CA LEU A 102 -13.51 -5.71 2.99
C LEU A 102 -14.72 -5.15 2.23
N SER A 103 -14.52 -4.03 1.55
CA SER A 103 -15.52 -3.44 0.65
C SER A 103 -15.59 -4.20 -0.67
N THR A 104 -16.53 -3.81 -1.52
CA THR A 104 -16.50 -4.18 -2.94
C THR A 104 -15.26 -3.57 -3.59
N GLU A 105 -14.66 -4.28 -4.55
CA GLU A 105 -13.55 -3.76 -5.33
C GLU A 105 -13.90 -2.45 -6.04
N TYR A 106 -12.95 -1.52 -6.03
CA TYR A 106 -12.97 -0.35 -6.90
C TYR A 106 -11.78 -0.45 -7.88
N LYS A 107 -12.00 -0.01 -9.12
CA LYS A 107 -10.98 -0.12 -10.18
C LYS A 107 -10.74 1.24 -10.82
N LEU A 108 -9.48 1.60 -10.94
CA LEU A 108 -9.07 2.80 -11.70
C LEU A 108 -8.85 2.50 -13.19
N GLY A 109 -9.13 1.29 -13.67
CA GLY A 109 -8.87 0.86 -15.05
C GLY A 109 -7.39 0.68 -15.39
N MET A 110 -6.53 0.61 -14.38
CA MET A 110 -5.09 0.37 -14.53
C MET A 110 -4.80 -1.12 -14.50
N SER A 111 -3.66 -1.52 -15.10
CA SER A 111 -3.19 -2.90 -15.04
C SER A 111 -2.80 -3.24 -13.60
N GLU A 112 -3.25 -4.41 -13.14
CA GLU A 112 -2.89 -5.00 -11.85
C GLU A 112 -1.76 -6.04 -12.00
N ASP A 113 -0.97 -5.93 -13.07
CA ASP A 113 0.13 -6.85 -13.32
C ASP A 113 1.14 -6.76 -12.17
N ARG A 114 1.45 -7.92 -11.61
CA ARG A 114 2.45 -8.08 -10.56
C ARG A 114 3.67 -8.77 -11.15
N GLY A 115 4.84 -8.27 -10.80
CA GLY A 115 6.09 -8.81 -11.32
C GLY A 115 7.29 -8.33 -10.51
N ILE A 116 8.45 -8.61 -11.07
CA ILE A 116 9.71 -8.10 -10.54
C ILE A 116 10.21 -7.00 -11.46
N LEU A 117 10.28 -5.80 -10.94
CA LEU A 117 10.90 -4.65 -11.60
C LEU A 117 12.40 -4.84 -11.59
N VAL A 118 13.04 -4.69 -12.72
CA VAL A 118 14.48 -4.85 -12.90
C VAL A 118 15.07 -3.63 -13.63
N PRO A 119 16.40 -3.40 -13.65
CA PRO A 119 16.96 -2.36 -14.50
C PRO A 119 16.61 -2.60 -15.98
N ALA A 120 16.15 -1.57 -16.67
CA ALA A 120 15.63 -1.68 -18.05
C ALA A 120 16.66 -2.26 -19.03
N ASP A 121 17.94 -1.95 -18.82
CA ASP A 121 19.05 -2.49 -19.62
C ASP A 121 19.31 -3.97 -19.40
N LYS A 122 18.76 -4.56 -18.30
CA LYS A 122 18.89 -5.98 -17.94
C LYS A 122 17.58 -6.76 -18.10
N ALA A 123 16.49 -6.13 -18.54
CA ALA A 123 15.19 -6.78 -18.62
C ALA A 123 15.21 -8.09 -19.43
N SER A 124 16.05 -8.17 -20.48
CA SER A 124 16.19 -9.37 -21.29
C SER A 124 16.88 -10.56 -20.61
N GLU A 125 17.52 -10.33 -19.43
CA GLU A 125 18.17 -11.38 -18.65
C GLU A 125 17.18 -12.11 -17.74
N TYR A 126 15.97 -11.56 -17.53
CA TYR A 126 14.95 -12.07 -16.61
C TYR A 126 13.68 -12.40 -17.37
N THR A 127 13.60 -13.61 -17.89
CA THR A 127 12.47 -14.07 -18.73
C THR A 127 11.62 -15.15 -18.04
N THR A 128 12.16 -15.78 -17.01
CA THR A 128 11.50 -16.81 -16.19
C THR A 128 11.78 -16.58 -14.71
N ALA A 129 11.01 -17.24 -13.84
CA ALA A 129 11.23 -17.18 -12.39
C ALA A 129 12.61 -17.74 -12.01
N GLU A 130 13.13 -18.73 -12.73
CA GLU A 130 14.43 -19.37 -12.48
C GLU A 130 15.61 -18.41 -12.69
N ASP A 131 15.47 -17.37 -13.51
CA ASP A 131 16.51 -16.37 -13.74
C ASP A 131 16.81 -15.53 -12.49
N PHE A 132 15.92 -15.58 -11.50
CA PHE A 132 16.11 -14.93 -10.20
C PHE A 132 16.84 -15.80 -9.16
N SER A 133 17.28 -17.04 -9.50
CA SER A 133 18.05 -17.88 -8.58
C SER A 133 19.28 -17.15 -8.03
N GLY A 134 19.44 -17.15 -6.70
CA GLY A 134 20.50 -16.45 -5.98
C GLY A 134 20.44 -14.92 -5.99
N LYS A 135 19.44 -14.31 -6.65
CA LYS A 135 19.27 -12.86 -6.74
C LYS A 135 18.70 -12.27 -5.45
N LYS A 136 18.91 -10.98 -5.26
CA LYS A 136 18.39 -10.23 -4.14
C LYS A 136 17.19 -9.38 -4.57
N ILE A 137 16.02 -9.67 -4.02
CA ILE A 137 14.75 -9.04 -4.38
C ILE A 137 14.22 -8.23 -3.21
N ALA A 138 14.01 -6.93 -3.42
CA ALA A 138 13.31 -6.09 -2.47
C ALA A 138 11.80 -6.30 -2.61
N VAL A 139 11.10 -6.38 -1.49
CA VAL A 139 9.64 -6.51 -1.48
C VAL A 139 9.05 -5.85 -0.24
N GLN A 140 7.94 -5.14 -0.43
CA GLN A 140 7.25 -4.47 0.67
C GLN A 140 6.48 -5.51 1.50
N ASN A 141 6.67 -5.46 2.82
CA ASN A 141 6.04 -6.41 3.73
C ASN A 141 4.52 -6.26 3.76
N GLY A 142 3.80 -7.36 4.02
CA GLY A 142 2.33 -7.38 4.08
C GLY A 142 1.63 -7.25 2.71
N THR A 143 2.36 -7.27 1.59
CA THR A 143 1.81 -7.19 0.24
C THR A 143 1.58 -8.58 -0.37
N LEU A 144 0.69 -8.67 -1.37
CA LEU A 144 0.55 -9.90 -2.17
C LEU A 144 1.81 -10.22 -2.95
N GLN A 145 2.62 -9.22 -3.30
CA GLN A 145 3.91 -9.40 -3.95
C GLN A 145 4.88 -10.20 -3.05
N TYR A 146 4.84 -9.98 -1.73
CA TYR A 146 5.63 -10.77 -0.79
C TYR A 146 5.24 -12.26 -0.85
N GLU A 147 3.95 -12.57 -0.86
CA GLU A 147 3.47 -13.93 -1.00
C GLU A 147 3.93 -14.56 -2.33
N LEU A 148 3.81 -13.83 -3.44
CA LEU A 148 4.24 -14.30 -4.76
C LEU A 148 5.75 -14.56 -4.83
N VAL A 149 6.57 -13.66 -4.27
CA VAL A 149 8.03 -13.84 -4.23
C VAL A 149 8.40 -15.11 -3.44
N THR A 150 7.77 -15.31 -2.28
CA THR A 150 8.08 -16.46 -1.40
C THR A 150 7.59 -17.80 -1.95
N THR A 151 6.56 -17.80 -2.81
CA THR A 151 5.93 -19.02 -3.32
C THR A 151 6.28 -19.36 -4.75
N GLN A 152 6.65 -18.38 -5.58
CA GLN A 152 6.85 -18.58 -7.02
C GLN A 152 8.30 -18.40 -7.49
N LEU A 153 9.15 -17.72 -6.73
CA LEU A 153 10.56 -17.62 -7.07
C LEU A 153 11.38 -18.76 -6.46
N PRO A 154 12.59 -19.03 -6.99
CA PRO A 154 13.50 -20.03 -6.45
C PRO A 154 13.78 -19.84 -4.96
N ALA A 155 13.93 -20.94 -4.23
CA ALA A 155 14.11 -20.93 -2.78
C ALA A 155 15.42 -20.26 -2.28
N ASP A 156 16.36 -20.04 -3.17
CA ASP A 156 17.64 -19.38 -2.92
C ASP A 156 17.64 -17.87 -3.18
N VAL A 157 16.46 -17.31 -3.59
CA VAL A 157 16.28 -15.86 -3.67
C VAL A 157 16.43 -15.22 -2.29
N GLN A 158 17.23 -14.15 -2.25
CA GLN A 158 17.46 -13.39 -1.02
C GLN A 158 16.41 -12.27 -0.91
N ILE A 159 15.51 -12.38 0.05
CA ILE A 159 14.46 -11.38 0.26
C ILE A 159 14.99 -10.21 1.10
N GLN A 160 14.85 -9.00 0.57
CA GLN A 160 15.09 -7.76 1.28
C GLN A 160 13.74 -7.08 1.55
N LEU A 161 13.29 -7.09 2.80
CA LEU A 161 12.08 -6.36 3.19
C LEU A 161 12.33 -4.86 3.14
N ILE A 162 11.36 -4.14 2.61
CA ILE A 162 11.30 -2.68 2.55
C ILE A 162 9.97 -2.18 3.12
N SER A 163 9.96 -0.97 3.68
CA SER A 163 8.75 -0.31 4.16
C SER A 163 8.06 0.53 3.09
N SER A 164 8.80 1.05 2.11
CA SER A 164 8.26 1.82 0.99
C SER A 164 8.78 1.35 -0.37
N MET A 165 7.97 1.52 -1.42
CA MET A 165 8.42 1.26 -2.79
C MET A 165 9.53 2.21 -3.23
N ALA A 166 9.53 3.47 -2.75
CA ALA A 166 10.59 4.43 -3.04
C ALA A 166 11.97 3.93 -2.59
N ASP A 167 12.06 3.31 -1.41
CA ASP A 167 13.29 2.69 -0.93
C ASP A 167 13.73 1.53 -1.83
N GLY A 168 12.77 0.69 -2.25
CA GLY A 168 13.03 -0.41 -3.17
C GLY A 168 13.61 0.07 -4.50
N ILE A 169 12.99 1.08 -5.11
CA ILE A 169 13.46 1.69 -6.36
C ILE A 169 14.86 2.30 -6.19
N LEU A 170 15.11 3.00 -5.09
CA LEU A 170 16.44 3.53 -4.79
C LEU A 170 17.49 2.42 -4.62
N MET A 171 17.11 1.31 -3.99
CA MET A 171 18.01 0.14 -3.86
C MET A 171 18.29 -0.50 -5.22
N LEU A 172 17.30 -0.60 -6.10
CA LEU A 172 17.44 -1.14 -7.44
C LEU A 172 18.36 -0.26 -8.30
N THR A 173 18.08 1.02 -8.36
CA THR A 173 18.86 1.99 -9.18
C THR A 173 20.30 2.17 -8.69
N THR A 174 20.56 1.93 -7.39
CA THR A 174 21.91 1.95 -6.81
C THR A 174 22.60 0.57 -6.82
N GLY A 175 21.96 -0.47 -7.36
CA GLY A 175 22.54 -1.82 -7.48
C GLY A 175 22.67 -2.57 -6.14
N LYS A 176 21.91 -2.21 -5.12
CA LYS A 176 21.86 -2.89 -3.83
C LYS A 176 20.98 -4.13 -3.85
N VAL A 177 20.02 -4.19 -4.77
CA VAL A 177 19.17 -5.34 -5.08
C VAL A 177 19.16 -5.58 -6.59
N ASP A 178 18.81 -6.77 -7.01
CA ASP A 178 18.71 -7.16 -8.41
C ASP A 178 17.32 -6.90 -8.98
N GLY A 179 16.29 -6.86 -8.12
CA GLY A 179 14.92 -6.57 -8.50
C GLY A 179 14.09 -6.05 -7.33
N VAL A 180 12.91 -5.51 -7.67
CA VAL A 180 11.90 -5.05 -6.70
C VAL A 180 10.56 -5.66 -7.08
N ALA A 181 9.92 -6.35 -6.16
CA ALA A 181 8.57 -6.88 -6.39
C ALA A 181 7.56 -5.72 -6.37
N GLY A 182 6.81 -5.56 -7.45
CA GLY A 182 5.91 -4.43 -7.64
C GLY A 182 4.87 -4.67 -8.73
N SER A 183 4.29 -3.61 -9.23
CA SER A 183 3.38 -3.61 -10.39
C SER A 183 3.97 -2.80 -11.54
N SER A 184 3.48 -3.05 -12.75
CA SER A 184 3.85 -2.29 -13.95
C SER A 184 3.55 -0.78 -13.83
N THR A 185 2.66 -0.39 -12.92
CA THR A 185 2.37 1.01 -12.60
C THR A 185 3.62 1.77 -12.14
N TYR A 186 4.49 1.12 -11.36
CA TYR A 186 5.75 1.74 -10.94
C TYR A 186 6.71 1.93 -12.12
N ALA A 187 6.81 0.95 -13.03
CA ALA A 187 7.68 1.06 -14.21
C ALA A 187 7.32 2.27 -15.11
N GLN A 188 6.04 2.65 -15.16
CA GLN A 188 5.59 3.81 -15.95
C GLN A 188 6.15 5.14 -15.42
N ASN A 189 6.44 5.22 -14.12
CA ASN A 189 6.94 6.43 -13.47
C ASN A 189 8.49 6.50 -13.44
N TYR A 190 9.17 5.38 -13.74
CA TYR A 190 10.63 5.25 -13.66
C TYR A 190 11.17 4.60 -14.94
N PRO A 191 11.51 5.38 -15.98
CA PRO A 191 11.93 4.84 -17.27
C PRO A 191 13.24 4.02 -17.23
N GLU A 192 14.00 4.10 -16.14
CA GLU A 192 15.20 3.31 -15.92
C GLU A 192 14.93 1.88 -15.41
N ILE A 193 13.67 1.54 -15.12
CA ILE A 193 13.25 0.19 -14.69
C ILE A 193 12.21 -0.41 -15.66
N ALA A 194 12.15 -1.73 -15.71
CA ALA A 194 11.24 -2.51 -16.55
C ALA A 194 10.55 -3.62 -15.73
#